data_5c40275cc2eac75fb5bdb25ddab5e3fd
#
_entry.id   5c40275cc2eac75fb5bdb25ddab5e3fd
#
_cell.length_a   1.000
_cell.length_b   1.000
_cell.length_c   1.000
_cell.angle_alpha   90.00
_cell.angle_beta   90.00
_cell.angle_gamma   90.00
#
_symmetry.space_group_name_H-M   'P 1'
#
loop_
_entity.id
_entity.type
_entity.pdbx_description
1 polymer ?
#
loop_
_entity_poly.entity_id
_entity_poly.type
_entity_poly.pdbx_seq_one_letter_code
_entity_poly.pdbx_strand_id
1 'polypeptide(L)'
;MKTIDATLNRPDGGRTIDANYVVADLEDKISQLKDEHSWDKNDRNGITLFKSAGLTVVLTCLHEEAVLNDVSIDGMLVLQVIEGKINVTTDGDAFELCDKKILMVQPNQVHSIYALKKSVLLLTTYLIHN
;
A
#
# COMPACT_ATOMS: atom_id res chain seq x y z
N MET A 1 -6.90 17.16 14.05
CA MET A 1 -6.07 16.76 12.90
C MET A 1 -5.22 15.57 13.30
N LYS A 2 -5.21 14.52 12.47
CA LYS A 2 -4.50 13.29 12.82
C LYS A 2 -3.07 13.32 12.33
N THR A 3 -2.13 13.00 13.22
CA THR A 3 -0.68 13.01 12.93
C THR A 3 -0.07 11.68 13.33
N ILE A 4 0.87 11.19 12.52
CA ILE A 4 1.65 10.01 12.85
C ILE A 4 2.96 10.49 13.49
N ASP A 5 3.25 9.99 14.68
CA ASP A 5 4.45 10.37 15.42
C ASP A 5 5.73 9.85 14.75
N ALA A 6 6.84 10.47 15.09
CA ALA A 6 8.16 10.01 14.66
C ALA A 6 8.41 8.58 15.15
N THR A 7 9.09 7.79 14.32
CA THR A 7 9.42 6.40 14.62
C THR A 7 10.89 6.14 14.34
N LEU A 8 11.35 4.93 14.61
CA LEU A 8 12.73 4.53 14.32
C LEU A 8 13.07 4.71 12.83
N ASN A 9 12.14 4.42 11.93
CA ASN A 9 12.35 4.59 10.49
C ASN A 9 12.20 6.05 10.04
N ARG A 10 11.45 6.86 10.79
CA ARG A 10 11.12 8.24 10.45
C ARG A 10 11.35 9.13 11.65
N PRO A 11 12.63 9.30 12.07
CA PRO A 11 12.94 10.02 13.29
C PRO A 11 12.75 11.54 13.20
N ASP A 12 12.64 12.08 11.99
CA ASP A 12 12.58 13.52 11.77
C ASP A 12 11.23 14.15 12.09
N GLY A 13 10.34 13.38 12.64
CA GLY A 13 9.09 13.92 13.13
C GLY A 13 7.85 13.26 12.56
N GLY A 14 6.72 13.73 13.05
CA GLY A 14 5.42 13.27 12.63
C GLY A 14 4.99 13.94 11.32
N ARG A 15 3.93 13.43 10.76
CA ARG A 15 3.31 14.01 9.58
C ARG A 15 1.79 13.99 9.74
N THR A 16 1.13 14.95 9.11
CA THR A 16 -0.33 15.04 9.14
C THR A 16 -0.89 14.22 7.99
N ILE A 17 -1.81 13.31 8.29
CA ILE A 17 -2.40 12.41 7.30
C ILE A 17 -3.88 12.68 7.05
N ASP A 18 -4.50 13.59 7.79
CA ASP A 18 -5.93 13.91 7.68
C ASP A 18 -6.19 15.42 7.57
N ALA A 19 -5.22 16.19 7.10
CA ALA A 19 -5.42 17.61 6.83
C ALA A 19 -6.47 17.79 5.71
N ASN A 20 -7.01 19.02 5.59
CA ASN A 20 -7.98 19.32 4.53
C ASN A 20 -7.45 18.98 3.13
N TYR A 21 -6.15 19.10 2.95
CA TYR A 21 -5.46 18.71 1.71
C TYR A 21 -4.18 18.01 2.07
N VAL A 22 -3.89 16.90 1.39
CA VAL A 22 -2.61 16.21 1.52
C VAL A 22 -2.08 15.97 0.11
N VAL A 23 -0.90 16.50 -0.17
CA VAL A 23 -0.21 16.25 -1.45
C VAL A 23 0.96 15.31 -1.16
N ALA A 24 1.04 14.23 -1.90
CA ALA A 24 2.13 13.29 -1.79
C ALA A 24 2.86 13.18 -3.12
N ASP A 25 4.18 13.36 -3.08
CA ASP A 25 5.05 13.11 -4.22
C ASP A 25 5.45 11.64 -4.14
N LEU A 26 4.92 10.82 -5.04
CA LEU A 26 5.14 9.37 -4.97
C LEU A 26 6.60 9.01 -5.22
N GLU A 27 7.29 9.69 -6.13
CA GLU A 27 8.72 9.42 -6.38
C GLU A 27 9.56 9.67 -5.13
N ASP A 28 9.27 10.78 -4.44
CA ASP A 28 9.95 11.13 -3.19
C ASP A 28 9.68 10.07 -2.11
N LYS A 29 8.42 9.64 -1.98
CA LYS A 29 8.05 8.65 -0.98
C LYS A 29 8.62 7.27 -1.30
N ILE A 30 8.69 6.89 -2.57
CA ILE A 30 9.32 5.64 -2.97
C ILE A 30 10.80 5.65 -2.59
N SER A 31 11.51 6.74 -2.89
CA SER A 31 12.92 6.88 -2.50
C SER A 31 13.10 6.80 -0.99
N GLN A 32 12.23 7.47 -0.23
CA GLN A 32 12.25 7.41 1.23
C GLN A 32 12.09 5.97 1.73
N LEU A 33 11.10 5.25 1.22
CA LEU A 33 10.82 3.88 1.65
C LEU A 33 11.98 2.94 1.37
N LYS A 34 12.66 3.10 0.24
CA LYS A 34 13.80 2.27 -0.14
C LYS A 34 15.09 2.62 0.62
N ASP A 35 15.16 3.82 1.18
CA ASP A 35 16.29 4.25 2.02
C ASP A 35 16.12 3.90 3.49
N GLU A 36 14.92 3.56 3.92
CA GLU A 36 14.66 3.24 5.32
C GLU A 36 15.19 1.86 5.70
N HIS A 37 15.62 1.72 6.94
CA HIS A 37 16.17 0.48 7.48
C HIS A 37 15.22 -0.71 7.32
N SER A 38 13.90 -0.47 7.46
CA SER A 38 12.87 -1.50 7.28
C SER A 38 12.93 -2.18 5.92
N TRP A 39 13.33 -1.43 4.87
CA TRP A 39 13.43 -1.98 3.53
C TRP A 39 14.50 -3.07 3.45
N ASP A 40 15.63 -2.88 4.14
CA ASP A 40 16.72 -3.85 4.13
C ASP A 40 16.44 -5.06 5.02
N LYS A 41 15.58 -4.91 6.01
CA LYS A 41 15.33 -5.95 7.03
C LYS A 41 14.09 -6.80 6.75
N ASN A 42 13.20 -6.34 5.87
CA ASN A 42 11.93 -7.01 5.62
C ASN A 42 11.71 -7.19 4.12
N ASP A 43 10.69 -7.94 3.76
CA ASP A 43 10.32 -8.14 2.35
C ASP A 43 9.51 -6.96 1.79
N ARG A 44 9.16 -5.98 2.64
CA ARG A 44 8.34 -4.83 2.26
C ARG A 44 8.58 -3.65 3.18
N ASN A 45 8.19 -2.46 2.70
CA ASN A 45 8.12 -1.25 3.51
C ASN A 45 7.00 -0.38 2.98
N GLY A 46 6.23 0.23 3.86
CA GLY A 46 5.07 1.04 3.46
C GLY A 46 4.89 2.28 4.31
N ILE A 47 4.11 3.21 3.79
CA ILE A 47 3.79 4.46 4.47
C ILE A 47 2.34 4.85 4.19
N THR A 48 1.62 5.25 5.23
CA THR A 48 0.28 5.79 5.08
C THR A 48 0.37 7.24 4.61
N LEU A 49 -0.24 7.52 3.46
CA LEU A 49 -0.25 8.87 2.89
C LEU A 49 -1.45 9.68 3.37
N PHE A 50 -2.58 9.03 3.56
CA PHE A 50 -3.82 9.69 3.97
C PHE A 50 -4.68 8.70 4.75
N LYS A 51 -5.34 9.18 5.80
CA LYS A 51 -6.30 8.36 6.56
C LYS A 51 -7.33 9.27 7.20
N SER A 52 -8.55 9.23 6.71
CA SER A 52 -9.65 10.04 7.24
C SER A 52 -10.99 9.50 6.77
N ALA A 53 -12.01 9.57 7.63
CA ALA A 53 -13.41 9.25 7.27
C ALA A 53 -13.58 7.89 6.59
N GLY A 54 -12.84 6.87 7.03
CA GLY A 54 -12.92 5.52 6.46
C GLY A 54 -12.03 5.29 5.26
N LEU A 55 -11.44 6.34 4.69
CA LEU A 55 -10.53 6.23 3.55
C LEU A 55 -9.08 6.16 4.03
N THR A 56 -8.33 5.20 3.53
CA THR A 56 -6.89 5.07 3.82
C THR A 56 -6.14 4.88 2.51
N VAL A 57 -5.06 5.63 2.33
CA VAL A 57 -4.19 5.52 1.16
C VAL A 57 -2.79 5.16 1.66
N VAL A 58 -2.28 4.02 1.20
CA VAL A 58 -0.97 3.49 1.62
C VAL A 58 -0.12 3.24 0.38
N LEU A 59 1.12 3.70 0.43
CA LEU A 59 2.12 3.37 -0.58
C LEU A 59 3.01 2.26 -0.02
N THR A 60 3.16 1.16 -0.76
CA THR A 60 3.90 -0.02 -0.32
C THR A 60 4.92 -0.43 -1.37
N CYS A 61 6.16 -0.60 -0.95
CA CYS A 61 7.22 -1.18 -1.77
C CYS A 61 7.42 -2.65 -1.38
N LEU A 62 7.51 -3.51 -2.37
CA LEU A 62 7.70 -4.96 -2.18
C LEU A 62 9.01 -5.39 -2.84
N HIS A 63 9.79 -6.21 -2.14
CA HIS A 63 10.90 -6.91 -2.76
C HIS A 63 10.36 -8.02 -3.67
N GLU A 64 11.18 -8.46 -4.62
CA GLU A 64 10.85 -9.63 -5.43
C GLU A 64 10.57 -10.81 -4.51
N GLU A 65 9.54 -11.60 -4.83
CA GLU A 65 9.10 -12.76 -4.07
C GLU A 65 8.37 -12.45 -2.75
N ALA A 66 8.14 -11.18 -2.42
CA ALA A 66 7.34 -10.83 -1.26
C ALA A 66 5.90 -11.33 -1.43
N VAL A 67 5.31 -11.82 -0.36
CA VAL A 67 3.96 -12.39 -0.36
C VAL A 67 3.10 -11.72 0.70
N LEU A 68 1.92 -11.26 0.28
CA LEU A 68 0.87 -10.78 1.18
C LEU A 68 -0.26 -11.81 1.12
N ASN A 69 -0.31 -12.70 2.11
CA ASN A 69 -1.28 -13.80 2.14
C ASN A 69 -2.60 -13.41 2.79
N ASP A 70 -3.68 -13.97 2.26
CA ASP A 70 -5.01 -13.95 2.87
C ASP A 70 -5.46 -12.54 3.28
N VAL A 71 -5.20 -11.56 2.43
CA VAL A 71 -5.64 -10.20 2.66
C VAL A 71 -7.15 -10.12 2.44
N SER A 72 -7.86 -9.58 3.43
CA SER A 72 -9.30 -9.34 3.33
C SER A 72 -9.62 -8.10 4.14
N ILE A 73 -10.43 -7.22 3.60
CA ILE A 73 -10.86 -6.01 4.29
C ILE A 73 -12.38 -5.89 4.25
N ASP A 74 -12.91 -5.27 5.29
CA ASP A 74 -14.34 -4.97 5.39
C ASP A 74 -14.64 -3.63 4.71
N GLY A 75 -14.31 -3.56 3.43
CA GLY A 75 -14.47 -2.36 2.63
C GLY A 75 -13.97 -2.56 1.22
N MET A 76 -14.05 -1.49 0.44
CA MET A 76 -13.57 -1.51 -0.94
C MET A 76 -12.06 -1.36 -0.96
N LEU A 77 -11.41 -2.08 -1.86
CA LEU A 77 -9.97 -1.94 -2.10
C LEU A 77 -9.73 -1.52 -3.54
N VAL A 78 -8.89 -0.51 -3.72
CA VAL A 78 -8.35 -0.15 -5.03
C VAL A 78 -6.84 -0.36 -4.95
N LEU A 79 -6.33 -1.25 -5.79
CA LEU A 79 -4.91 -1.58 -5.86
C LEU A 79 -4.37 -1.09 -7.19
N GLN A 80 -3.39 -0.19 -7.14
CA GLN A 80 -2.71 0.31 -8.34
C GLN A 80 -1.26 -0.14 -8.34
N VAL A 81 -0.80 -0.72 -9.44
CA VAL A 81 0.62 -1.03 -9.63
C VAL A 81 1.28 0.21 -10.22
N ILE A 82 2.06 0.91 -9.40
CA ILE A 82 2.81 2.09 -9.85
C ILE A 82 3.99 1.64 -10.70
N GLU A 83 4.73 0.64 -10.22
CA GLU A 83 5.81 0.01 -10.99
C GLU A 83 5.99 -1.43 -10.55
N GLY A 84 6.46 -2.29 -11.43
CA GLY A 84 6.75 -3.67 -11.13
C GLY A 84 5.74 -4.65 -11.72
N LYS A 85 5.63 -5.82 -11.09
CA LYS A 85 4.78 -6.89 -11.58
C LYS A 85 4.37 -7.78 -10.42
N ILE A 86 3.08 -7.96 -10.26
CA ILE A 86 2.53 -8.79 -9.19
C ILE A 86 1.54 -9.80 -9.76
N ASN A 87 1.33 -10.87 -9.01
CA ASN A 87 0.27 -11.82 -9.28
C ASN A 87 -0.70 -11.77 -8.09
N VAL A 88 -1.98 -11.54 -8.38
CA VAL A 88 -3.04 -11.51 -7.38
C VAL A 88 -3.90 -12.74 -7.56
N THR A 89 -4.03 -13.55 -6.51
CA THR A 89 -4.89 -14.73 -6.53
C THR A 89 -6.07 -14.50 -5.60
N THR A 90 -7.25 -14.87 -6.09
CA THR A 90 -8.48 -14.87 -5.33
C THR A 90 -9.05 -16.28 -5.34
N ASP A 91 -10.21 -16.47 -4.72
CA ASP A 91 -10.89 -17.76 -4.76
C ASP A 91 -11.34 -18.09 -6.20
N GLY A 92 -10.55 -18.92 -6.87
CA GLY A 92 -10.85 -19.39 -8.22
C GLY A 92 -10.26 -18.58 -9.37
N ASP A 93 -9.65 -17.41 -9.10
CA ASP A 93 -9.10 -16.55 -10.14
C ASP A 93 -7.68 -16.10 -9.83
N ALA A 94 -6.94 -15.77 -10.88
CA ALA A 94 -5.60 -15.22 -10.77
C ALA A 94 -5.41 -14.12 -11.81
N PHE A 95 -4.79 -13.01 -11.40
CA PHE A 95 -4.54 -11.86 -12.26
C PHE A 95 -3.08 -11.46 -12.19
N GLU A 96 -2.44 -11.27 -13.34
CA GLU A 96 -1.10 -10.71 -13.40
C GLU A 96 -1.22 -9.22 -13.72
N LEU A 97 -0.68 -8.38 -12.83
CA LEU A 97 -0.76 -6.94 -12.95
C LEU A 97 0.65 -6.35 -13.03
N CYS A 98 0.87 -5.46 -13.98
CA CYS A 98 2.12 -4.74 -14.13
C CYS A 98 1.86 -3.24 -14.15
N ASP A 99 2.90 -2.46 -14.47
CA ASP A 99 2.87 -1.00 -14.41
C ASP A 99 1.57 -0.41 -14.95
N LYS A 100 0.98 0.50 -14.17
CA LYS A 100 -0.22 1.28 -14.50
C LYS A 100 -1.53 0.49 -14.53
N LYS A 101 -1.51 -0.79 -14.15
CA LYS A 101 -2.74 -1.56 -14.02
C LYS A 101 -3.37 -1.34 -12.65
N ILE A 102 -4.68 -1.45 -12.60
CA ILE A 102 -5.47 -1.21 -11.41
C ILE A 102 -6.46 -2.36 -11.21
N LEU A 103 -6.64 -2.75 -9.97
CA LEU A 103 -7.61 -3.77 -9.57
C LEU A 103 -8.52 -3.19 -8.50
N MET A 104 -9.81 -3.33 -8.67
CA MET A 104 -10.80 -2.94 -7.67
C MET A 104 -11.42 -4.21 -7.09
N VAL A 105 -11.49 -4.29 -5.76
CA VAL A 105 -11.95 -5.49 -5.05
C VAL A 105 -13.10 -5.13 -4.13
N GLN A 106 -14.18 -5.90 -4.24
CA GLN A 106 -15.36 -5.75 -3.38
C GLN A 106 -15.05 -6.16 -1.93
N PRO A 107 -15.85 -5.71 -0.96
CA PRO A 107 -15.63 -6.07 0.44
C PRO A 107 -15.60 -7.57 0.68
N ASN A 108 -14.76 -7.99 1.62
CA ASN A 108 -14.68 -9.36 2.13
C ASN A 108 -14.24 -10.42 1.12
N GLN A 109 -13.57 -9.99 0.04
CA GLN A 109 -12.97 -10.91 -0.91
C GLN A 109 -11.54 -11.21 -0.47
N VAL A 110 -11.27 -12.46 -0.11
CA VAL A 110 -9.92 -12.88 0.30
C VAL A 110 -9.04 -12.97 -0.94
N HIS A 111 -7.85 -12.39 -0.85
CA HIS A 111 -6.88 -12.42 -1.94
C HIS A 111 -5.46 -12.48 -1.38
N SER A 112 -4.53 -12.91 -2.23
CA SER A 112 -3.10 -12.94 -1.91
C SER A 112 -2.34 -12.26 -3.02
N ILE A 113 -1.27 -11.56 -2.67
CA ILE A 113 -0.44 -10.82 -3.62
C ILE A 113 0.97 -11.40 -3.56
N TYR A 114 1.54 -11.73 -4.73
CA TYR A 114 2.91 -12.21 -4.88
C TYR A 114 3.66 -11.27 -5.80
N ALA A 115 4.80 -10.75 -5.35
CA ALA A 115 5.61 -9.84 -6.15
C ALA A 115 6.54 -10.65 -7.08
N LEU A 116 6.23 -10.62 -8.37
CA LEU A 116 7.06 -11.29 -9.39
C LEU A 116 8.35 -10.51 -9.63
N LYS A 117 8.35 -9.22 -9.34
CA LYS A 117 9.51 -8.32 -9.40
C LYS A 117 9.40 -7.36 -8.23
N LYS A 118 10.46 -6.59 -7.95
CA LYS A 118 10.33 -5.45 -7.03
C LYS A 118 9.18 -4.60 -7.52
N SER A 119 8.26 -4.27 -6.64
CA SER A 119 7.03 -3.60 -7.04
C SER A 119 6.67 -2.49 -6.08
N VAL A 120 5.98 -1.48 -6.59
CA VAL A 120 5.42 -0.39 -5.81
C VAL A 120 3.92 -0.36 -6.03
N LEU A 121 3.17 -0.48 -4.95
CA LEU A 121 1.72 -0.51 -4.99
C LEU A 121 1.14 0.69 -4.26
N LEU A 122 0.08 1.26 -4.82
CA LEU A 122 -0.75 2.24 -4.12
C LEU A 122 -2.05 1.55 -3.75
N LEU A 123 -2.30 1.42 -2.45
CA LEU A 123 -3.47 0.74 -1.91
C LEU A 123 -4.41 1.77 -1.31
N THR A 124 -5.61 1.85 -1.84
CA THR A 124 -6.66 2.72 -1.33
C THR A 124 -7.78 1.84 -0.79
N THR A 125 -8.09 1.99 0.50
CA THR A 125 -9.18 1.24 1.13
C THR A 125 -10.24 2.19 1.63
N TYR A 126 -11.49 1.80 1.46
CA TYR A 126 -12.61 2.56 1.97
C TYR A 126 -13.51 1.64 2.79
N LEU A 127 -13.53 1.86 4.11
CA LEU A 127 -14.37 1.07 5.01
C LEU A 127 -15.80 1.57 4.93
N ILE A 128 -16.72 0.64 4.72
CA ILE A 128 -18.15 0.95 4.63
C ILE A 128 -18.73 0.78 6.03
N HIS A 129 -19.30 1.85 6.56
CA HIS A 129 -20.00 1.81 7.84
C HIS A 129 -21.50 1.87 7.59
N ASN A 130 -22.20 0.89 8.10
CA ASN A 130 -23.66 0.84 8.04
C ASN A 130 -24.25 1.33 9.35
#